data_da253a9a468c3a62d14761fbb9789841
#
_entry.id   da253a9a468c3a62d14761fbb9789841
#
_cell.length_a   1.000
_cell.length_b   1.000
_cell.length_c   1.000
_cell.angle_alpha   90.00
_cell.angle_beta   90.00
_cell.angle_gamma   90.00
#
_symmetry.space_group_name_H-M   'P 1'
#
loop_
_entity.id
_entity.type
_entity.pdbx_description
1 polymer ?
#
loop_
_entity_poly.entity_id
_entity_poly.type
_entity_poly.pdbx_seq_one_letter_code
_entity_poly.pdbx_strand_id
1 'polypeptide(L)'
;MIREYFLPLRSISLQANAALYRPIQQLTEWVTLESAALDVMTDLQQMPAQTIEPDASIEEANTKMIRQGVRLLFVTDAQHHLFGLITATDILGDHAMQAMHARGVSRREVVVHEIMTARDRLEAIDLEDVRGAKVGHVMSTLKQAGRQHAIVVEVDAYEPTFHERVTTQRQPRIAHTIRGLFSATQIARQLGLHPQVAEIATTFAEVEALLAH
;
A
#
# COMPACT_ATOMS: atom_id res chain seq x y z
N MET A 1 10.74 -31.54 -27.42
CA MET A 1 11.92 -32.48 -27.34
C MET A 1 12.55 -32.23 -25.96
N ILE A 2 12.35 -33.17 -25.02
CA ILE A 2 12.97 -33.12 -23.68
C ILE A 2 14.45 -33.50 -23.89
N ARG A 3 15.37 -32.66 -23.41
CA ARG A 3 16.81 -32.92 -23.57
C ARG A 3 17.19 -34.16 -22.75
N GLU A 4 17.98 -35.05 -23.32
CA GLU A 4 18.38 -36.35 -22.76
C GLU A 4 19.08 -36.30 -21.39
N TYR A 5 19.49 -35.12 -20.93
CA TYR A 5 20.18 -34.98 -19.62
C TYR A 5 19.19 -34.79 -18.44
N PHE A 6 17.90 -34.63 -18.70
CA PHE A 6 16.91 -34.48 -17.63
C PHE A 6 16.23 -35.82 -17.38
N LEU A 7 16.80 -36.58 -16.44
CA LEU A 7 16.16 -37.81 -15.99
C LEU A 7 14.94 -37.49 -15.12
N PRO A 8 13.86 -38.28 -15.26
CA PRO A 8 12.70 -38.11 -14.42
C PRO A 8 13.02 -38.37 -12.94
N LEU A 9 12.47 -37.59 -12.05
CA LEU A 9 12.58 -37.76 -10.61
C LEU A 9 11.84 -39.03 -10.17
N ARG A 10 12.39 -39.72 -9.16
CA ARG A 10 11.74 -40.89 -8.57
C ARG A 10 10.49 -40.50 -7.82
N SER A 11 9.36 -41.08 -8.17
CA SER A 11 8.12 -40.99 -7.39
C SER A 11 8.07 -42.02 -6.27
N ILE A 12 7.49 -41.67 -5.15
CA ILE A 12 7.24 -42.58 -4.01
C ILE A 12 5.75 -42.57 -3.68
N SER A 13 5.24 -43.68 -3.18
CA SER A 13 3.88 -43.77 -2.70
C SER A 13 3.75 -43.07 -1.35
N LEU A 14 2.64 -42.32 -1.16
CA LEU A 14 2.35 -41.68 0.13
C LEU A 14 1.95 -42.75 1.17
N GLN A 15 2.42 -42.56 2.39
CA GLN A 15 2.00 -43.36 3.55
C GLN A 15 0.59 -42.95 3.98
N ALA A 16 -0.13 -43.86 4.66
CA ALA A 16 -1.50 -43.60 5.14
C ALA A 16 -1.60 -42.43 6.12
N ASN A 17 -0.48 -42.08 6.78
CA ASN A 17 -0.38 -40.96 7.72
C ASN A 17 0.19 -39.69 7.09
N ALA A 18 0.30 -39.63 5.76
CA ALA A 18 0.78 -38.43 5.09
C ALA A 18 -0.13 -37.23 5.44
N ALA A 19 0.48 -36.14 5.89
CA ALA A 19 -0.21 -34.92 6.28
C ALA A 19 0.26 -33.75 5.40
N LEU A 20 -0.60 -32.78 5.21
CA LEU A 20 -0.23 -31.53 4.60
C LEU A 20 0.60 -30.70 5.59
N TYR A 21 1.68 -30.13 5.12
CA TYR A 21 2.37 -29.07 5.86
C TYR A 21 1.39 -27.92 6.07
N ARG A 22 1.07 -27.63 7.30
CA ARG A 22 0.37 -26.41 7.65
C ARG A 22 1.45 -25.38 7.94
N PRO A 23 1.64 -24.36 7.07
CA PRO A 23 2.44 -23.24 7.47
C PRO A 23 1.84 -22.75 8.79
N ILE A 24 2.67 -22.64 9.81
CA ILE A 24 2.30 -21.85 10.98
C ILE A 24 2.03 -20.48 10.36
N GLN A 25 0.74 -20.13 10.16
CA GLN A 25 0.40 -18.72 10.09
C GLN A 25 1.12 -18.16 11.32
N GLN A 26 2.16 -17.38 11.09
CA GLN A 26 2.58 -16.45 12.11
C GLN A 26 1.31 -15.67 12.38
N LEU A 27 0.59 -16.09 13.41
CA LEU A 27 -0.43 -15.28 14.04
C LEU A 27 0.31 -13.99 14.23
N THR A 28 -0.10 -12.99 13.49
CA THR A 28 0.47 -11.65 13.51
C THR A 28 0.67 -11.36 14.98
N GLU A 29 1.93 -11.24 15.41
CA GLU A 29 2.20 -10.96 16.81
C GLU A 29 1.35 -9.78 17.14
N TRP A 30 0.54 -9.90 18.21
CA TRP A 30 -0.36 -8.86 18.64
C TRP A 30 0.51 -7.61 18.83
N VAL A 31 0.35 -6.65 17.94
CA VAL A 31 1.08 -5.40 18.08
C VAL A 31 0.39 -4.53 19.11
N THR A 32 1.14 -3.68 19.75
CA THR A 32 0.64 -2.64 20.65
C THR A 32 0.98 -1.28 20.07
N LEU A 33 0.47 -0.23 20.65
CA LEU A 33 0.83 1.13 20.25
C LEU A 33 2.33 1.44 20.47
N GLU A 34 2.97 0.69 21.35
CA GLU A 34 4.41 0.80 21.66
C GLU A 34 5.29 -0.04 20.74
N SER A 35 4.70 -0.95 19.93
CA SER A 35 5.43 -1.74 18.95
C SER A 35 6.05 -0.85 17.87
N ALA A 36 7.12 -1.33 17.22
CA ALA A 36 7.77 -0.57 16.15
C ALA A 36 6.83 -0.32 14.98
N ALA A 37 6.88 0.87 14.40
CA ALA A 37 6.05 1.22 13.24
C ALA A 37 6.31 0.29 12.05
N LEU A 38 7.54 -0.19 11.88
CA LEU A 38 7.91 -1.13 10.82
C LEU A 38 7.14 -2.45 10.89
N ASP A 39 6.72 -2.89 12.08
CA ASP A 39 5.99 -4.16 12.27
C ASP A 39 4.60 -4.14 11.62
N VAL A 40 4.06 -2.95 11.38
CA VAL A 40 2.73 -2.75 10.78
C VAL A 40 2.78 -2.13 9.38
N MET A 41 3.99 -1.88 8.87
CA MET A 41 4.19 -1.35 7.52
C MET A 41 4.06 -2.46 6.48
N THR A 42 3.24 -2.24 5.47
CA THR A 42 3.30 -3.06 4.25
C THR A 42 4.57 -2.71 3.49
N ASP A 43 5.54 -3.61 3.50
CA ASP A 43 6.84 -3.43 2.87
C ASP A 43 6.81 -3.82 1.39
N LEU A 44 6.98 -2.84 0.50
CA LEU A 44 6.94 -3.06 -0.95
C LEU A 44 8.22 -3.71 -1.52
N GLN A 45 9.25 -3.91 -0.70
CA GLN A 45 10.36 -4.80 -1.08
C GLN A 45 10.01 -6.27 -0.91
N GLN A 46 9.06 -6.59 -0.01
CA GLN A 46 8.67 -7.97 0.28
C GLN A 46 7.44 -8.40 -0.50
N MET A 47 6.58 -7.46 -0.89
CA MET A 47 5.39 -7.74 -1.66
C MET A 47 5.15 -6.67 -2.73
N PRO A 48 4.70 -7.06 -3.93
CA PRO A 48 4.50 -6.11 -5.02
C PRO A 48 3.36 -5.14 -4.71
N ALA A 49 3.57 -3.87 -5.03
CA ALA A 49 2.52 -2.87 -4.99
C ALA A 49 1.37 -3.27 -5.93
N GLN A 50 0.13 -3.08 -5.47
CA GLN A 50 -1.03 -3.25 -6.32
C GLN A 50 -1.24 -1.98 -7.14
N THR A 51 -1.21 -2.10 -8.47
CA THR A 51 -1.25 -0.97 -9.40
C THR A 51 -2.48 -1.02 -10.28
N ILE A 52 -2.81 0.09 -10.94
CA ILE A 52 -3.84 0.19 -11.99
C ILE A 52 -3.41 1.26 -12.99
N GLU A 53 -3.86 1.13 -14.23
CA GLU A 53 -3.62 2.14 -15.25
C GLU A 53 -4.54 3.35 -15.08
N PRO A 54 -4.11 4.58 -15.44
CA PRO A 54 -4.89 5.79 -15.26
C PRO A 54 -6.20 5.79 -16.07
N ASP A 55 -6.22 5.13 -17.24
CA ASP A 55 -7.38 5.07 -18.14
C ASP A 55 -8.31 3.87 -17.85
N ALA A 56 -7.99 3.03 -16.87
CA ALA A 56 -8.88 1.98 -16.42
C ALA A 56 -10.14 2.58 -15.80
N SER A 57 -11.27 1.88 -15.92
CA SER A 57 -12.53 2.31 -15.29
C SER A 57 -12.47 2.17 -13.76
N ILE A 58 -13.25 2.98 -13.06
CA ILE A 58 -13.37 2.88 -11.60
C ILE A 58 -14.01 1.54 -11.16
N GLU A 59 -14.79 0.89 -12.03
CA GLU A 59 -15.32 -0.44 -11.78
C GLU A 59 -14.22 -1.51 -11.83
N GLU A 60 -13.29 -1.42 -12.77
CA GLU A 60 -12.11 -2.29 -12.84
C GLU A 60 -11.23 -2.10 -11.61
N ALA A 61 -11.01 -0.84 -11.19
CA ALA A 61 -10.27 -0.53 -9.98
C ALA A 61 -10.93 -1.16 -8.75
N ASN A 62 -12.24 -1.00 -8.59
CA ASN A 62 -12.98 -1.60 -7.49
C ASN A 62 -12.91 -3.13 -7.50
N THR A 63 -13.12 -3.74 -8.66
CA THR A 63 -13.00 -5.19 -8.84
C THR A 63 -11.61 -5.70 -8.47
N LYS A 64 -10.57 -4.98 -8.89
CA LYS A 64 -9.18 -5.31 -8.55
C LYS A 64 -8.92 -5.21 -7.05
N MET A 65 -9.40 -4.14 -6.39
CA MET A 65 -9.30 -3.98 -4.94
C MET A 65 -9.95 -5.15 -4.20
N ILE A 66 -11.16 -5.55 -4.59
CA ILE A 66 -11.89 -6.68 -3.98
C ILE A 66 -11.11 -7.98 -4.17
N ARG A 67 -10.67 -8.28 -5.39
CA ARG A 67 -9.94 -9.52 -5.72
C ARG A 67 -8.60 -9.63 -4.97
N GLN A 68 -7.91 -8.52 -4.78
CA GLN A 68 -6.61 -8.47 -4.10
C GLN A 68 -6.72 -8.26 -2.58
N GLY A 69 -7.94 -8.01 -2.06
CA GLY A 69 -8.16 -7.74 -0.64
C GLY A 69 -7.53 -6.43 -0.17
N VAL A 70 -7.35 -5.46 -1.08
CA VAL A 70 -6.77 -4.14 -0.78
C VAL A 70 -7.79 -3.03 -0.93
N ARG A 71 -7.53 -1.86 -0.35
CA ARG A 71 -8.40 -0.68 -0.43
C ARG A 71 -7.71 0.52 -1.09
N LEU A 72 -6.52 0.31 -1.64
CA LEU A 72 -5.71 1.29 -2.33
C LEU A 72 -5.00 0.63 -3.51
N LEU A 73 -4.94 1.33 -4.65
CA LEU A 73 -4.10 0.98 -5.79
C LEU A 73 -3.23 2.19 -6.14
N PHE A 74 -1.97 1.93 -6.48
CA PHE A 74 -1.12 2.93 -7.10
C PHE A 74 -1.49 3.06 -8.58
N VAL A 75 -1.63 4.29 -9.06
CA VAL A 75 -1.93 4.55 -10.46
C VAL A 75 -0.61 4.75 -11.21
N THR A 76 -0.32 3.83 -12.14
CA THR A 76 0.95 3.81 -12.87
C THR A 76 0.73 3.52 -14.35
N ASP A 77 1.69 3.94 -15.20
CA ASP A 77 1.77 3.48 -16.57
C ASP A 77 2.47 2.11 -16.70
N ALA A 78 2.61 1.64 -17.93
CA ALA A 78 3.31 0.38 -18.24
C ALA A 78 4.82 0.41 -17.92
N GLN A 79 5.40 1.59 -17.72
CA GLN A 79 6.79 1.80 -17.31
C GLN A 79 6.93 1.98 -15.80
N HIS A 80 5.85 1.78 -15.04
CA HIS A 80 5.77 1.96 -13.58
C HIS A 80 6.00 3.40 -13.09
N HIS A 81 5.80 4.41 -13.93
CA HIS A 81 5.80 5.80 -13.46
C HIS A 81 4.53 6.06 -12.66
N LEU A 82 4.70 6.65 -11.48
CA LEU A 82 3.58 6.97 -10.60
C LEU A 82 2.83 8.22 -11.08
N PHE A 83 1.52 8.09 -11.33
CA PHE A 83 0.60 9.20 -11.58
C PHE A 83 -0.14 9.65 -10.34
N GLY A 84 -0.42 8.73 -9.43
CA GLY A 84 -1.17 9.00 -8.21
C GLY A 84 -1.58 7.73 -7.47
N LEU A 85 -2.61 7.84 -6.67
CA LEU A 85 -3.26 6.70 -6.04
C LEU A 85 -4.78 6.86 -6.06
N ILE A 86 -5.47 5.71 -6.02
CA ILE A 86 -6.92 5.65 -5.89
C ILE A 86 -7.28 4.72 -4.74
N THR A 87 -8.25 5.13 -3.94
CA THR A 87 -8.74 4.37 -2.79
C THR A 87 -10.18 3.92 -2.98
N ALA A 88 -10.61 2.93 -2.19
CA ALA A 88 -12.02 2.53 -2.17
C ALA A 88 -12.95 3.70 -1.77
N THR A 89 -12.47 4.63 -0.95
CA THR A 89 -13.23 5.83 -0.57
C THR A 89 -13.45 6.77 -1.75
N ASP A 90 -12.46 6.95 -2.63
CA ASP A 90 -12.60 7.77 -3.84
C ASP A 90 -13.66 7.18 -4.78
N ILE A 91 -13.66 5.84 -4.93
CA ILE A 91 -14.58 5.11 -5.81
C ILE A 91 -16.02 5.12 -5.26
N LEU A 92 -16.19 4.97 -3.95
CA LEU A 92 -17.50 4.84 -3.31
C LEU A 92 -18.07 6.17 -2.81
N GLY A 93 -17.25 7.21 -2.76
CA GLY A 93 -17.59 8.52 -2.23
C GLY A 93 -18.04 9.52 -3.29
N ASP A 94 -18.07 10.79 -2.87
CA ASP A 94 -18.61 11.91 -3.64
C ASP A 94 -17.80 12.20 -4.93
N HIS A 95 -16.51 11.91 -4.97
CA HIS A 95 -15.66 12.17 -6.13
C HIS A 95 -16.17 11.47 -7.38
N ALA A 96 -16.54 10.18 -7.26
CA ALA A 96 -17.11 9.43 -8.38
C ALA A 96 -18.46 10.02 -8.82
N MET A 97 -19.34 10.40 -7.89
CA MET A 97 -20.62 11.01 -8.20
C MET A 97 -20.45 12.37 -8.88
N GLN A 98 -19.52 13.19 -8.40
CA GLN A 98 -19.22 14.49 -9.01
C GLN A 98 -18.71 14.34 -10.43
N ALA A 99 -17.80 13.38 -10.70
CA ALA A 99 -17.32 13.10 -12.05
C ALA A 99 -18.46 12.65 -13.00
N MET A 100 -19.34 11.77 -12.53
CA MET A 100 -20.53 11.33 -13.29
C MET A 100 -21.45 12.51 -13.63
N HIS A 101 -21.76 13.36 -12.65
CA HIS A 101 -22.63 14.53 -12.85
C HIS A 101 -22.00 15.56 -13.78
N ALA A 102 -20.72 15.86 -13.62
CA ALA A 102 -20.01 16.87 -14.41
C ALA A 102 -19.97 16.52 -15.90
N ARG A 103 -19.89 15.20 -16.23
CA ARG A 103 -19.80 14.70 -17.59
C ARG A 103 -21.13 14.18 -18.16
N GLY A 104 -22.13 13.96 -17.31
CA GLY A 104 -23.39 13.32 -17.73
C GLY A 104 -23.22 11.87 -18.16
N VAL A 105 -22.26 11.14 -17.56
CA VAL A 105 -21.91 9.75 -17.94
C VAL A 105 -22.26 8.77 -16.83
N SER A 106 -22.29 7.49 -17.19
CA SER A 106 -22.47 6.41 -16.23
C SER A 106 -21.16 6.11 -15.46
N ARG A 107 -21.27 5.42 -14.33
CA ARG A 107 -20.14 5.01 -13.51
C ARG A 107 -19.07 4.22 -14.28
N ARG A 108 -19.48 3.45 -15.29
CA ARG A 108 -18.58 2.63 -16.12
C ARG A 108 -17.68 3.45 -17.04
N GLU A 109 -18.08 4.68 -17.31
CA GLU A 109 -17.37 5.58 -18.20
C GLU A 109 -16.44 6.54 -17.46
N VAL A 110 -16.49 6.53 -16.11
CA VAL A 110 -15.56 7.29 -15.26
C VAL A 110 -14.27 6.48 -15.16
N VAL A 111 -13.14 7.12 -15.44
CA VAL A 111 -11.82 6.51 -15.39
C VAL A 111 -11.04 6.95 -14.16
N VAL A 112 -10.06 6.15 -13.79
CA VAL A 112 -9.28 6.29 -12.54
C VAL A 112 -8.65 7.69 -12.41
N HIS A 113 -8.04 8.21 -13.48
CA HIS A 113 -7.35 9.51 -13.43
C HIS A 113 -8.27 10.69 -13.13
N GLU A 114 -9.58 10.56 -13.32
CA GLU A 114 -10.54 11.63 -13.06
C GLU A 114 -10.83 11.82 -11.56
N ILE A 115 -10.66 10.76 -10.77
CA ILE A 115 -11.01 10.79 -9.34
C ILE A 115 -9.84 10.42 -8.41
N MET A 116 -8.70 10.00 -8.95
CA MET A 116 -7.52 9.68 -8.16
C MET A 116 -6.96 10.89 -7.42
N THR A 117 -6.21 10.66 -6.36
CA THR A 117 -5.31 11.66 -5.81
C THR A 117 -4.05 11.70 -6.66
N ALA A 118 -3.83 12.81 -7.38
CA ALA A 118 -2.68 12.98 -8.25
C ALA A 118 -1.36 13.04 -7.45
N ARG A 119 -0.25 12.62 -8.06
CA ARG A 119 1.07 12.50 -7.44
C ARG A 119 1.54 13.80 -6.76
N ASP A 120 1.29 14.95 -7.35
CA ASP A 120 1.68 16.26 -6.83
C ASP A 120 0.92 16.69 -5.57
N ARG A 121 -0.19 15.98 -5.25
CA ARG A 121 -0.98 16.16 -4.02
C ARG A 121 -0.75 15.05 -2.99
N LEU A 122 0.15 14.11 -3.28
CA LEU A 122 0.51 13.06 -2.34
C LEU A 122 1.53 13.58 -1.33
N GLU A 123 1.32 13.23 -0.08
CA GLU A 123 2.27 13.40 1.00
C GLU A 123 2.78 12.03 1.43
N ALA A 124 4.03 11.95 1.82
CA ALA A 124 4.66 10.72 2.26
C ALA A 124 5.46 10.96 3.54
N ILE A 125 5.68 9.90 4.30
CA ILE A 125 6.54 9.89 5.48
C ILE A 125 7.92 9.37 5.05
N ASP A 126 8.98 10.00 5.53
CA ASP A 126 10.33 9.49 5.30
C ASP A 126 10.54 8.17 6.07
N LEU A 127 11.16 7.20 5.42
CA LEU A 127 11.48 5.90 6.04
C LEU A 127 12.40 6.08 7.26
N GLU A 128 13.29 7.06 7.26
CA GLU A 128 14.17 7.33 8.41
C GLU A 128 13.35 7.74 9.65
N ASP A 129 12.30 8.52 9.48
CA ASP A 129 11.39 8.87 10.59
C ASP A 129 10.62 7.63 11.07
N VAL A 130 10.23 6.73 10.15
CA VAL A 130 9.51 5.49 10.47
C VAL A 130 10.37 4.53 11.30
N ARG A 131 11.69 4.46 11.05
CA ARG A 131 12.61 3.56 11.76
C ARG A 131 12.63 3.76 13.28
N GLY A 132 12.47 5.01 13.72
CA GLY A 132 12.40 5.37 15.14
C GLY A 132 10.98 5.48 15.70
N ALA A 133 9.96 5.33 14.85
CA ALA A 133 8.57 5.54 15.23
C ALA A 133 7.94 4.27 15.83
N LYS A 134 6.85 4.48 16.58
CA LYS A 134 5.97 3.45 17.11
C LYS A 134 4.64 3.44 16.38
N VAL A 135 3.87 2.37 16.49
CA VAL A 135 2.52 2.24 15.92
C VAL A 135 1.63 3.42 16.33
N GLY A 136 1.71 3.86 17.59
CA GLY A 136 0.96 5.02 18.09
C GLY A 136 1.25 6.31 17.32
N HIS A 137 2.51 6.55 16.90
CA HIS A 137 2.87 7.72 16.09
C HIS A 137 2.21 7.66 14.71
N VAL A 138 2.21 6.48 14.07
CA VAL A 138 1.55 6.26 12.77
C VAL A 138 0.06 6.52 12.86
N MET A 139 -0.60 5.98 13.89
CA MET A 139 -2.03 6.19 14.10
C MET A 139 -2.38 7.66 14.34
N SER A 140 -1.57 8.37 15.12
CA SER A 140 -1.71 9.82 15.34
C SER A 140 -1.56 10.61 14.04
N THR A 141 -0.56 10.27 13.22
CA THR A 141 -0.33 10.91 11.90
C THR A 141 -1.50 10.69 10.96
N LEU A 142 -2.00 9.45 10.84
CA LEU A 142 -3.16 9.14 10.00
C LEU A 142 -4.41 9.90 10.45
N LYS A 143 -4.65 9.95 11.77
CA LYS A 143 -5.77 10.69 12.37
C LYS A 143 -5.67 12.18 12.08
N GLN A 144 -4.53 12.79 12.34
CA GLN A 144 -4.30 14.21 12.12
C GLN A 144 -4.50 14.61 10.66
N ALA A 145 -4.04 13.75 9.73
CA ALA A 145 -4.22 13.95 8.31
C ALA A 145 -5.64 13.63 7.79
N GLY A 146 -6.49 13.02 8.60
CA GLY A 146 -7.81 12.55 8.16
C GLY A 146 -7.74 11.46 7.08
N ARG A 147 -6.67 10.66 7.04
CA ARG A 147 -6.40 9.69 5.99
C ARG A 147 -6.39 8.27 6.52
N GLN A 148 -6.84 7.33 5.71
CA GLN A 148 -6.78 5.89 6.03
C GLN A 148 -5.45 5.24 5.66
N HIS A 149 -4.65 5.89 4.82
CA HIS A 149 -3.38 5.38 4.33
C HIS A 149 -2.31 6.46 4.39
N ALA A 150 -1.07 6.05 4.65
CA ALA A 150 0.10 6.89 4.52
C ALA A 150 1.17 6.15 3.72
N ILE A 151 1.76 6.84 2.74
CA ILE A 151 2.85 6.33 1.92
C ILE A 151 4.15 6.54 2.69
N VAL A 152 5.06 5.58 2.61
CA VAL A 152 6.42 5.70 3.13
C VAL A 152 7.38 5.73 1.94
N VAL A 153 8.29 6.69 1.94
CA VAL A 153 9.31 6.85 0.91
C VAL A 153 10.70 6.71 1.50
N GLU A 154 11.58 6.12 0.72
CA GLU A 154 13.02 6.19 0.92
C GLU A 154 13.55 7.34 0.09
N VAL A 155 14.31 8.23 0.74
CA VAL A 155 14.85 9.44 0.11
C VAL A 155 16.30 9.20 -0.25
N ASP A 156 16.56 9.05 -1.55
CA ASP A 156 17.92 8.94 -2.08
C ASP A 156 18.43 10.32 -2.50
N ALA A 157 19.33 10.87 -1.69
CA ALA A 157 20.01 12.11 -2.02
C ALA A 157 21.36 11.79 -2.72
N TYR A 158 21.46 12.13 -3.99
CA TYR A 158 22.71 12.01 -4.71
C TYR A 158 23.41 13.37 -4.79
N GLU A 159 24.56 13.47 -4.15
CA GLU A 159 25.46 14.60 -4.23
C GLU A 159 26.65 14.24 -5.13
N PRO A 160 26.74 14.79 -6.35
CA PRO A 160 27.85 14.50 -7.24
C PRO A 160 29.16 15.04 -6.67
N THR A 161 30.23 14.26 -6.80
CA THR A 161 31.58 14.70 -6.46
C THR A 161 32.00 15.89 -7.31
N PHE A 162 33.01 16.62 -6.87
CA PHE A 162 33.56 17.77 -7.65
C PHE A 162 33.95 17.32 -9.06
N HIS A 163 34.56 16.14 -9.19
CA HIS A 163 34.97 15.60 -10.50
C HIS A 163 33.76 15.35 -11.41
N GLU A 164 32.69 14.74 -10.89
CA GLU A 164 31.48 14.48 -11.67
C GLU A 164 30.75 15.76 -12.08
N ARG A 165 30.73 16.78 -11.21
CA ARG A 165 30.18 18.12 -11.56
C ARG A 165 30.91 18.74 -12.76
N VAL A 166 32.24 18.60 -12.80
CA VAL A 166 33.08 19.21 -13.85
C VAL A 166 33.06 18.37 -15.13
N THR A 167 33.19 17.04 -15.03
CA THR A 167 33.36 16.18 -16.20
C THR A 167 32.06 15.75 -16.85
N THR A 168 31.01 15.49 -16.04
CA THR A 168 29.72 14.95 -16.53
C THR A 168 28.56 15.93 -16.39
N GLN A 169 28.80 17.12 -15.83
CA GLN A 169 27.75 18.11 -15.50
C GLN A 169 26.59 17.53 -14.66
N ARG A 170 26.85 16.48 -13.90
CA ARG A 170 25.84 15.91 -13.02
C ARG A 170 25.48 16.91 -11.92
N GLN A 171 24.17 17.07 -11.71
CA GLN A 171 23.64 17.93 -10.65
C GLN A 171 23.17 17.09 -9.45
N PRO A 172 23.14 17.68 -8.24
CA PRO A 172 22.48 17.09 -7.11
C PRO A 172 21.03 16.73 -7.46
N ARG A 173 20.58 15.59 -7.02
CA ARG A 173 19.18 15.19 -7.19
C ARG A 173 18.68 14.47 -5.97
N ILE A 174 17.43 14.66 -5.69
CA ILE A 174 16.69 13.89 -4.69
C ILE A 174 15.73 12.97 -5.46
N ALA A 175 15.80 11.69 -5.18
CA ALA A 175 14.87 10.71 -5.70
C ALA A 175 14.07 10.15 -4.55
N HIS A 176 12.76 10.01 -4.73
CA HIS A 176 11.86 9.36 -3.79
C HIS A 176 11.44 8.00 -4.34
N THR A 177 11.72 6.94 -3.59
CA THR A 177 11.26 5.60 -3.91
C THR A 177 10.17 5.21 -2.90
N ILE A 178 8.98 4.82 -3.37
CA ILE A 178 7.93 4.35 -2.47
C ILE A 178 8.37 3.02 -1.88
N ARG A 179 8.59 3.02 -0.59
CA ARG A 179 9.15 1.91 0.16
C ARG A 179 8.11 1.10 0.89
N GLY A 180 7.03 1.73 1.29
CA GLY A 180 5.99 1.07 2.07
C GLY A 180 4.69 1.85 2.14
N LEU A 181 3.75 1.25 2.86
CA LEU A 181 2.40 1.77 3.04
C LEU A 181 1.90 1.42 4.44
N PHE A 182 1.29 2.38 5.12
CA PHE A 182 0.47 2.17 6.30
C PHE A 182 -1.00 2.17 5.95
N SER A 183 -1.78 1.29 6.58
CA SER A 183 -3.23 1.25 6.48
C SER A 183 -3.85 1.24 7.89
N ALA A 184 -4.67 2.25 8.20
CA ALA A 184 -5.36 2.34 9.49
C ALA A 184 -6.18 1.08 9.80
N THR A 185 -6.88 0.54 8.81
CA THR A 185 -7.68 -0.68 8.95
C THR A 185 -6.81 -1.91 9.25
N GLN A 186 -5.65 -2.02 8.59
CA GLN A 186 -4.72 -3.12 8.83
C GLN A 186 -4.13 -3.03 10.23
N ILE A 187 -3.68 -1.85 10.63
CA ILE A 187 -3.14 -1.59 11.97
C ILE A 187 -4.18 -1.91 13.04
N ALA A 188 -5.43 -1.45 12.88
CA ALA A 188 -6.51 -1.75 13.82
C ALA A 188 -6.72 -3.27 13.99
N ARG A 189 -6.69 -4.05 12.90
CA ARG A 189 -6.77 -5.52 12.98
C ARG A 189 -5.59 -6.13 13.74
N GLN A 190 -4.39 -5.63 13.53
CA GLN A 190 -3.19 -6.12 14.22
C GLN A 190 -3.18 -5.73 15.71
N LEU A 191 -3.84 -4.63 16.08
CA LEU A 191 -4.09 -4.23 17.47
C LEU A 191 -5.22 -5.06 18.12
N GLY A 192 -5.82 -6.04 17.42
CA GLY A 192 -6.94 -6.84 17.92
C GLY A 192 -8.28 -6.13 17.89
N LEU A 193 -8.35 -4.97 17.27
CA LEU A 193 -9.60 -4.25 17.06
C LEU A 193 -10.35 -4.86 15.87
N HIS A 194 -11.64 -5.11 16.02
CA HIS A 194 -12.50 -5.58 14.94
C HIS A 194 -13.13 -4.33 14.30
N PRO A 195 -12.56 -3.80 13.23
CA PRO A 195 -13.19 -2.69 12.53
C PRO A 195 -14.50 -3.22 11.94
N GLN A 196 -15.62 -2.92 12.57
CA GLN A 196 -16.89 -2.99 11.89
C GLN A 196 -16.79 -2.09 10.67
N VAL A 197 -17.28 -2.56 9.54
CA VAL A 197 -17.13 -2.00 8.20
C VAL A 197 -17.85 -0.63 8.07
N ALA A 198 -17.51 0.32 8.89
CA ALA A 198 -18.04 1.66 8.80
C ALA A 198 -17.04 2.65 9.41
N GLU A 199 -16.60 3.57 8.57
CA GLU A 199 -16.05 4.88 8.87
C GLU A 199 -14.70 4.98 9.61
N ILE A 200 -13.84 5.84 9.05
CA ILE A 200 -12.55 6.32 9.60
C ILE A 200 -12.73 6.75 11.07
N ALA A 201 -13.88 7.39 11.39
CA ALA A 201 -14.21 7.87 12.72
C ALA A 201 -14.29 6.74 13.76
N THR A 202 -14.83 5.57 13.41
CA THR A 202 -14.96 4.44 14.33
C THR A 202 -13.60 3.81 14.65
N THR A 203 -12.75 3.63 13.64
CA THR A 203 -11.40 3.07 13.83
C THR A 203 -10.55 3.96 14.73
N PHE A 204 -10.61 5.27 14.55
CA PHE A 204 -9.87 6.21 15.40
C PHE A 204 -10.44 6.32 16.81
N ALA A 205 -11.78 6.26 16.97
CA ALA A 205 -12.41 6.27 18.29
C ALA A 205 -12.07 5.01 19.11
N GLU A 206 -11.97 3.85 18.46
CA GLU A 206 -11.57 2.61 19.10
C GLU A 206 -10.09 2.65 19.53
N VAL A 207 -9.22 3.24 18.72
CA VAL A 207 -7.81 3.44 19.08
C VAL A 207 -7.67 4.46 20.21
N GLU A 208 -8.48 5.53 20.23
CA GLU A 208 -8.49 6.49 21.33
C GLU A 208 -8.91 5.87 22.66
N ALA A 209 -9.89 4.97 22.64
CA ALA A 209 -10.29 4.24 23.85
C ALA A 209 -9.15 3.39 24.42
N LEU A 210 -8.28 2.86 23.59
CA LEU A 210 -7.06 2.14 24.01
C LEU A 210 -5.96 3.07 24.53
N LEU A 211 -5.89 4.30 24.02
CA LEU A 211 -4.89 5.30 24.46
C LEU A 211 -5.25 5.91 25.82
N ALA A 212 -6.51 5.82 26.25
CA ALA A 212 -7.00 6.42 27.51
C ALA A 212 -6.80 5.51 28.74
N HIS A 213 -6.25 4.32 28.57
CA HIS A 213 -5.90 3.35 29.63
C HIS A 213 -4.40 3.03 29.62
#